data_530f1fdc4010fded59b2b1818cee97d1
#
_entry.id   530f1fdc4010fded59b2b1818cee97d1
#
_cell.length_a   1.000
_cell.length_b   1.000
_cell.length_c   1.000
_cell.angle_alpha   90.00
_cell.angle_beta   90.00
_cell.angle_gamma   90.00
#
_symmetry.space_group_name_H-M   'P 1'
#
loop_
_entity.id
_entity.type
_entity.pdbx_description
1 polymer ?
#
loop_
_entity_poly.entity_id
_entity_poly.type
_entity_poly.pdbx_seq_one_letter_code
_entity_poly.pdbx_strand_id
1 'polypeptide(L)'
;MTKNIKIFLFIFFFLFQSPISFADNKISFIDVNLIFMNSDAGKKINDQIKDQREKINEEFLTYKKIIEEEQTKLSNQKNILSNEELRSKALDLEKKAKEYNAIISKKNNELNVFKDKVTREFYINLTKIMQDYALSNSVEMILKKEDILIGKNNLDITKEIMNLFNKNVKVIKIK
;
A
#
# COMPACT_ATOMS: atom_id res chain seq x y z
N MET A 1 -34.97 -31.85 -62.07
CA MET A 1 -33.95 -32.11 -61.04
C MET A 1 -32.99 -30.94 -60.80
N THR A 2 -32.74 -30.04 -61.71
CA THR A 2 -31.72 -28.97 -61.59
C THR A 2 -32.13 -27.77 -60.74
N LYS A 3 -33.45 -27.52 -60.52
CA LYS A 3 -33.93 -26.37 -59.76
C LYS A 3 -33.76 -26.54 -58.25
N ASN A 4 -33.92 -27.75 -57.73
CA ASN A 4 -33.82 -28.05 -56.31
C ASN A 4 -32.33 -28.09 -55.86
N ILE A 5 -31.38 -28.44 -56.75
CA ILE A 5 -29.95 -28.42 -56.49
C ILE A 5 -29.43 -26.99 -56.30
N LYS A 6 -29.93 -26.02 -57.09
CA LYS A 6 -29.55 -24.61 -56.98
C LYS A 6 -30.01 -23.99 -55.66
N ILE A 7 -31.22 -24.34 -55.17
CA ILE A 7 -31.76 -23.89 -53.88
C ILE A 7 -30.96 -24.51 -52.72
N PHE A 8 -30.60 -25.79 -52.83
CA PHE A 8 -29.76 -26.46 -51.79
C PHE A 8 -28.34 -25.88 -51.70
N LEU A 9 -27.74 -25.51 -52.83
CA LEU A 9 -26.43 -24.89 -52.92
C LEU A 9 -26.45 -23.45 -52.36
N PHE A 10 -27.56 -22.70 -52.53
CA PHE A 10 -27.73 -21.36 -52.02
C PHE A 10 -27.94 -21.35 -50.49
N ILE A 11 -28.66 -22.34 -49.94
CA ILE A 11 -28.85 -22.49 -48.47
C ILE A 11 -27.54 -22.93 -47.82
N PHE A 12 -26.76 -23.81 -48.49
CA PHE A 12 -25.47 -24.27 -48.00
C PHE A 12 -24.42 -23.14 -47.94
N PHE A 13 -24.44 -22.19 -48.86
CA PHE A 13 -23.54 -21.02 -48.88
C PHE A 13 -23.87 -20.03 -47.76
N PHE A 14 -25.13 -19.93 -47.33
CA PHE A 14 -25.52 -19.04 -46.23
C PHE A 14 -25.13 -19.58 -44.84
N LEU A 15 -24.95 -20.88 -44.69
CA LEU A 15 -24.53 -21.50 -43.42
C LEU A 15 -23.03 -21.32 -43.09
N PHE A 16 -22.21 -20.89 -44.04
CA PHE A 16 -20.78 -20.62 -43.84
C PHE A 16 -20.46 -19.17 -43.53
N GLN A 17 -21.43 -18.28 -43.41
CA GLN A 17 -21.25 -16.92 -42.91
C GLN A 17 -21.31 -16.91 -41.38
N SER A 18 -20.47 -17.73 -40.71
CA SER A 18 -20.23 -17.54 -39.30
C SER A 18 -19.53 -16.18 -39.13
N PRO A 19 -20.10 -15.22 -38.40
CA PRO A 19 -19.38 -13.98 -38.10
C PRO A 19 -18.11 -14.40 -37.36
N ILE A 20 -16.94 -14.07 -37.92
CA ILE A 20 -15.69 -14.16 -37.18
C ILE A 20 -15.82 -13.13 -36.10
N SER A 21 -16.25 -13.56 -34.90
CA SER A 21 -16.23 -12.75 -33.72
C SER A 21 -14.76 -12.54 -33.36
N PHE A 22 -14.20 -11.42 -33.75
CA PHE A 22 -12.96 -10.95 -33.14
C PHE A 22 -13.32 -10.68 -31.68
N ALA A 23 -12.88 -11.55 -30.80
CA ALA A 23 -12.88 -11.25 -29.38
C ALA A 23 -12.00 -9.99 -29.22
N ASP A 24 -12.62 -8.87 -28.96
CA ASP A 24 -11.93 -7.61 -28.68
C ASP A 24 -11.36 -7.77 -27.26
N ASN A 25 -10.15 -8.34 -27.19
CA ASN A 25 -9.44 -8.59 -25.94
C ASN A 25 -9.22 -7.27 -25.24
N LYS A 26 -10.11 -6.93 -24.31
CA LYS A 26 -10.08 -5.66 -23.60
C LYS A 26 -9.02 -5.69 -22.51
N ILE A 27 -7.88 -5.08 -22.78
CA ILE A 27 -6.82 -4.85 -21.80
C ILE A 27 -7.02 -3.43 -21.23
N SER A 28 -6.88 -3.30 -19.91
CA SER A 28 -6.93 -2.01 -19.21
C SER A 28 -5.74 -1.88 -18.28
N PHE A 29 -5.51 -0.69 -17.76
CA PHE A 29 -4.46 -0.47 -16.75
C PHE A 29 -4.93 0.48 -15.66
N ILE A 30 -4.25 0.40 -14.50
CA ILE A 30 -4.51 1.23 -13.34
C ILE A 30 -3.22 1.77 -12.74
N ASP A 31 -3.29 2.95 -12.16
CA ASP A 31 -2.28 3.51 -11.29
C ASP A 31 -2.61 3.15 -9.83
N VAL A 32 -2.01 2.05 -9.37
CA VAL A 32 -2.24 1.53 -8.00
C VAL A 32 -1.75 2.51 -6.95
N ASN A 33 -0.61 3.17 -7.20
CA ASN A 33 -0.04 4.15 -6.28
C ASN A 33 -0.96 5.37 -6.13
N LEU A 34 -1.52 5.84 -7.24
CA LEU A 34 -2.48 6.96 -7.24
C LEU A 34 -3.75 6.59 -6.45
N ILE A 35 -4.26 5.36 -6.59
CA ILE A 35 -5.41 4.88 -5.81
C ILE A 35 -5.04 4.80 -4.32
N PHE A 36 -3.87 4.26 -3.97
CA PHE A 36 -3.41 4.17 -2.58
C PHE A 36 -3.28 5.56 -1.93
N MET A 37 -2.70 6.52 -2.65
CA MET A 37 -2.47 7.87 -2.13
C MET A 37 -3.75 8.72 -2.02
N ASN A 38 -4.73 8.52 -2.91
CA ASN A 38 -5.85 9.43 -3.06
C ASN A 38 -7.22 8.86 -2.65
N SER A 39 -7.36 7.54 -2.48
CA SER A 39 -8.60 6.97 -1.98
C SER A 39 -8.85 7.33 -0.52
N ASP A 40 -10.12 7.33 -0.09
CA ASP A 40 -10.53 7.65 1.28
C ASP A 40 -9.84 6.72 2.31
N ALA A 41 -9.76 5.43 2.00
CA ALA A 41 -9.11 4.45 2.87
C ALA A 41 -7.58 4.62 2.88
N GLY A 42 -6.97 4.88 1.71
CA GLY A 42 -5.54 5.11 1.59
C GLY A 42 -5.07 6.35 2.34
N LYS A 43 -5.81 7.47 2.23
CA LYS A 43 -5.53 8.69 3.02
C LYS A 43 -5.56 8.40 4.51
N LYS A 44 -6.59 7.70 5.01
CA LYS A 44 -6.68 7.33 6.44
C LYS A 44 -5.50 6.47 6.90
N ILE A 45 -5.04 5.54 6.07
CA ILE A 45 -3.85 4.73 6.35
C ILE A 45 -2.62 5.64 6.47
N ASN A 46 -2.41 6.53 5.49
CA ASN A 46 -1.28 7.45 5.48
C ASN A 46 -1.28 8.38 6.69
N ASP A 47 -2.44 8.92 7.06
CA ASP A 47 -2.59 9.76 8.26
C ASP A 47 -2.22 8.98 9.53
N GLN A 48 -2.73 7.76 9.70
CA GLN A 48 -2.40 6.92 10.86
C GLN A 48 -0.90 6.59 10.94
N ILE A 49 -0.27 6.30 9.80
CA ILE A 49 1.17 6.03 9.73
C ILE A 49 1.97 7.30 10.11
N LYS A 50 1.54 8.44 9.63
CA LYS A 50 2.15 9.74 9.94
C LYS A 50 2.05 10.04 11.44
N ASP A 51 0.86 9.96 12.02
CA ASP A 51 0.62 10.21 13.43
C ASP A 51 1.45 9.28 14.34
N GLN A 52 1.54 8.00 14.01
CA GLN A 52 2.37 7.07 14.78
C GLN A 52 3.86 7.40 14.67
N ARG A 53 4.32 7.77 13.48
CA ARG A 53 5.72 8.19 13.28
C ARG A 53 6.06 9.45 14.05
N GLU A 54 5.16 10.44 14.06
CA GLU A 54 5.33 11.69 14.82
C GLU A 54 5.44 11.41 16.32
N LYS A 55 4.57 10.56 16.88
CA LYS A 55 4.64 10.15 18.29
C LYS A 55 5.96 9.46 18.65
N ILE A 56 6.43 8.55 17.79
CA ILE A 56 7.72 7.87 17.99
C ILE A 56 8.87 8.88 17.97
N ASN A 57 8.82 9.87 17.07
CA ASN A 57 9.85 10.91 16.98
C ASN A 57 9.83 11.84 18.21
N GLU A 58 8.66 12.24 18.69
CA GLU A 58 8.51 13.05 19.90
C GLU A 58 9.07 12.32 21.14
N GLU A 59 8.77 11.03 21.28
CA GLU A 59 9.34 10.20 22.35
C GLU A 59 10.87 10.09 22.22
N PHE A 60 11.38 9.87 21.02
CA PHE A 60 12.83 9.85 20.79
C PHE A 60 13.50 11.16 21.20
N LEU A 61 12.96 12.30 20.81
CA LEU A 61 13.49 13.61 21.19
C LEU A 61 13.44 13.83 22.71
N THR A 62 12.36 13.36 23.37
CA THR A 62 12.24 13.40 24.82
C THR A 62 13.31 12.56 25.52
N TYR A 63 13.52 11.31 25.09
CA TYR A 63 14.55 10.45 25.65
C TYR A 63 15.97 11.01 25.40
N LYS A 64 16.22 11.52 24.20
CA LYS A 64 17.48 12.18 23.86
C LYS A 64 17.77 13.33 24.83
N LYS A 65 16.80 14.21 25.07
CA LYS A 65 16.94 15.33 25.99
C LYS A 65 17.21 14.87 27.42
N ILE A 66 16.52 13.86 27.91
CA ILE A 66 16.76 13.28 29.26
C ILE A 66 18.22 12.80 29.39
N ILE A 67 18.71 12.05 28.39
CA ILE A 67 20.08 11.55 28.41
C ILE A 67 21.10 12.69 28.37
N GLU A 68 20.90 13.70 27.52
CA GLU A 68 21.78 14.87 27.43
C GLU A 68 21.84 15.67 28.74
N GLU A 69 20.69 15.85 29.41
CA GLU A 69 20.61 16.51 30.72
C GLU A 69 21.34 15.71 31.80
N GLU A 70 21.16 14.38 31.85
CA GLU A 70 21.84 13.50 32.81
C GLU A 70 23.35 13.47 32.56
N GLN A 71 23.81 13.44 31.29
CA GLN A 71 25.22 13.56 30.93
C GLN A 71 25.83 14.87 31.40
N THR A 72 25.12 15.98 31.20
CA THR A 72 25.55 17.31 31.64
C THR A 72 25.65 17.37 33.16
N LYS A 73 24.66 16.85 33.91
CA LYS A 73 24.71 16.75 35.36
C LYS A 73 25.91 15.94 35.85
N LEU A 74 26.15 14.77 35.24
CA LEU A 74 27.27 13.92 35.60
C LEU A 74 28.62 14.61 35.33
N SER A 75 28.75 15.31 34.20
CA SER A 75 29.93 16.10 33.88
C SER A 75 30.22 17.18 34.89
N ASN A 76 29.18 17.92 35.31
CA ASN A 76 29.31 18.99 36.32
C ASN A 76 29.67 18.46 37.71
N GLN A 77 29.33 17.21 38.05
CA GLN A 77 29.60 16.55 39.30
C GLN A 77 30.98 15.81 39.31
N LYS A 78 31.71 15.78 38.20
CA LYS A 78 32.94 15.03 38.06
C LYS A 78 34.03 15.34 39.13
N ASN A 79 34.06 16.60 39.61
CA ASN A 79 35.07 17.02 40.60
C ASN A 79 34.54 16.89 42.06
N ILE A 80 33.29 16.47 42.27
CA ILE A 80 32.66 16.37 43.58
C ILE A 80 32.44 14.90 43.97
N LEU A 81 32.19 14.04 43.01
CA LEU A 81 31.93 12.61 43.22
C LEU A 81 33.24 11.81 43.35
N SER A 82 33.19 10.74 44.12
CA SER A 82 34.23 9.72 44.12
C SER A 82 34.30 9.02 42.77
N ASN A 83 35.47 8.44 42.46
CA ASN A 83 35.66 7.68 41.20
C ASN A 83 34.66 6.51 41.07
N GLU A 84 34.29 5.89 42.18
CA GLU A 84 33.36 4.77 42.23
C GLU A 84 31.92 5.21 41.93
N GLU A 85 31.49 6.29 42.56
CA GLU A 85 30.17 6.92 42.29
C GLU A 85 30.05 7.44 40.87
N LEU A 86 31.12 8.07 40.34
CA LEU A 86 31.15 8.54 38.97
C LEU A 86 30.98 7.38 37.97
N ARG A 87 31.71 6.28 38.21
CA ARG A 87 31.62 5.08 37.37
C ARG A 87 30.25 4.43 37.44
N SER A 88 29.67 4.30 38.64
CA SER A 88 28.31 3.74 38.83
C SER A 88 27.26 4.55 38.05
N LYS A 89 27.28 5.90 38.23
CA LYS A 89 26.33 6.79 37.51
C LYS A 89 26.53 6.75 36.00
N ALA A 90 27.78 6.63 35.51
CA ALA A 90 28.05 6.50 34.07
C ALA A 90 27.48 5.19 33.50
N LEU A 91 27.61 4.08 34.23
CA LEU A 91 27.02 2.79 33.81
C LEU A 91 25.50 2.82 33.82
N ASP A 92 24.89 3.45 34.82
CA ASP A 92 23.42 3.62 34.88
C ASP A 92 22.90 4.44 33.70
N LEU A 93 23.61 5.52 33.35
CA LEU A 93 23.26 6.35 32.21
C LEU A 93 23.40 5.60 30.88
N GLU A 94 24.47 4.80 30.71
CA GLU A 94 24.65 3.94 29.54
C GLU A 94 23.51 2.92 29.42
N LYS A 95 23.12 2.30 30.57
CA LYS A 95 22.01 1.35 30.61
C LYS A 95 20.69 2.01 30.19
N LYS A 96 20.37 3.18 30.73
CA LYS A 96 19.18 3.97 30.33
C LYS A 96 19.19 4.29 28.84
N ALA A 97 20.31 4.74 28.29
CA ALA A 97 20.43 5.05 26.88
C ALA A 97 20.17 3.81 26.00
N LYS A 98 20.69 2.63 26.39
CA LYS A 98 20.42 1.36 25.70
C LYS A 98 18.94 0.96 25.78
N GLU A 99 18.32 1.13 26.95
CA GLU A 99 16.89 0.83 27.14
C GLU A 99 15.99 1.75 26.27
N TYR A 100 16.28 3.04 26.22
CA TYR A 100 15.53 3.97 25.35
C TYR A 100 15.68 3.66 23.87
N ASN A 101 16.91 3.34 23.43
CA ASN A 101 17.15 2.92 22.05
C ASN A 101 16.40 1.61 21.70
N ALA A 102 16.33 0.67 22.62
CA ALA A 102 15.57 -0.57 22.43
C ALA A 102 14.06 -0.31 22.32
N ILE A 103 13.52 0.59 23.15
CA ILE A 103 12.10 1.00 23.09
C ILE A 103 11.78 1.62 21.73
N ILE A 104 12.58 2.59 21.28
CA ILE A 104 12.37 3.26 20.00
C ILE A 104 12.50 2.27 18.82
N SER A 105 13.50 1.38 18.86
CA SER A 105 13.68 0.33 17.86
C SER A 105 12.45 -0.58 17.79
N LYS A 106 11.93 -1.02 18.93
CA LYS A 106 10.71 -1.84 19.01
C LYS A 106 9.51 -1.12 18.39
N LYS A 107 9.29 0.15 18.74
CA LYS A 107 8.17 0.95 18.19
C LYS A 107 8.27 1.15 16.68
N ASN A 108 9.49 1.39 16.16
CA ASN A 108 9.70 1.48 14.72
C ASN A 108 9.40 0.15 14.00
N ASN A 109 9.78 -0.97 14.62
CA ASN A 109 9.45 -2.29 14.08
C ASN A 109 7.93 -2.54 14.09
N GLU A 110 7.24 -2.20 15.18
CA GLU A 110 5.77 -2.30 15.27
C GLU A 110 5.08 -1.43 14.20
N LEU A 111 5.58 -0.22 13.96
CA LEU A 111 5.10 0.63 12.88
C LEU A 111 5.30 0.01 11.49
N ASN A 112 6.44 -0.63 11.24
CA ASN A 112 6.70 -1.31 9.98
C ASN A 112 5.75 -2.51 9.79
N VAL A 113 5.56 -3.32 10.82
CA VAL A 113 4.60 -4.44 10.80
C VAL A 113 3.16 -3.92 10.55
N PHE A 114 2.79 -2.81 11.18
CA PHE A 114 1.50 -2.16 10.92
C PHE A 114 1.35 -1.74 9.45
N LYS A 115 2.36 -1.04 8.90
CA LYS A 115 2.37 -0.63 7.48
C LYS A 115 2.19 -1.82 6.54
N ASP A 116 2.94 -2.90 6.76
CA ASP A 116 2.86 -4.09 5.92
C ASP A 116 1.46 -4.72 5.96
N LYS A 117 0.87 -4.80 7.16
CA LYS A 117 -0.49 -5.33 7.31
C LYS A 117 -1.54 -4.48 6.61
N VAL A 118 -1.55 -3.17 6.83
CA VAL A 118 -2.56 -2.27 6.22
C VAL A 118 -2.41 -2.20 4.71
N THR A 119 -1.17 -2.20 4.21
CA THR A 119 -0.88 -2.22 2.78
C THR A 119 -1.37 -3.52 2.14
N ARG A 120 -1.11 -4.66 2.77
CA ARG A 120 -1.60 -5.95 2.29
C ARG A 120 -3.13 -5.99 2.22
N GLU A 121 -3.81 -5.57 3.27
CA GLU A 121 -5.28 -5.53 3.30
C GLU A 121 -5.85 -4.56 2.26
N PHE A 122 -5.18 -3.43 2.03
CA PHE A 122 -5.53 -2.51 0.94
C PHE A 122 -5.48 -3.22 -0.42
N TYR A 123 -4.38 -3.91 -0.73
CA TYR A 123 -4.23 -4.64 -1.99
C TYR A 123 -5.25 -5.77 -2.15
N ILE A 124 -5.57 -6.50 -1.08
CA ILE A 124 -6.60 -7.54 -1.10
C ILE A 124 -7.96 -6.94 -1.49
N ASN A 125 -8.36 -5.84 -0.87
CA ASN A 125 -9.62 -5.16 -1.18
C ASN A 125 -9.62 -4.58 -2.60
N LEU A 126 -8.52 -3.97 -3.03
CA LEU A 126 -8.38 -3.42 -4.38
C LEU A 126 -8.48 -4.52 -5.44
N THR A 127 -7.81 -5.66 -5.23
CA THR A 127 -7.86 -6.81 -6.13
C THR A 127 -9.28 -7.32 -6.30
N LYS A 128 -10.05 -7.40 -5.22
CA LYS A 128 -11.46 -7.81 -5.30
C LYS A 128 -12.29 -6.86 -6.16
N ILE A 129 -12.13 -5.55 -5.95
CA ILE A 129 -12.83 -4.53 -6.76
C ILE A 129 -12.44 -4.65 -8.25
N MET A 130 -11.15 -4.86 -8.55
CA MET A 130 -10.69 -5.05 -9.92
C MET A 130 -11.27 -6.30 -10.57
N GLN A 131 -11.34 -7.43 -9.83
CA GLN A 131 -11.96 -8.65 -10.32
C GLN A 131 -13.45 -8.46 -10.66
N ASP A 132 -14.21 -7.84 -9.74
CA ASP A 132 -15.62 -7.56 -9.95
C ASP A 132 -15.84 -6.62 -11.15
N TYR A 133 -14.99 -5.61 -11.32
CA TYR A 133 -15.01 -4.70 -12.47
C TYR A 133 -14.67 -5.41 -13.77
N ALA A 134 -13.63 -6.24 -13.78
CA ALA A 134 -13.19 -6.98 -14.96
C ALA A 134 -14.31 -7.90 -15.48
N LEU A 135 -14.95 -8.65 -14.58
CA LEU A 135 -16.09 -9.51 -14.93
C LEU A 135 -17.26 -8.71 -15.49
N SER A 136 -17.59 -7.56 -14.87
CA SER A 136 -18.75 -6.75 -15.28
C SER A 136 -18.56 -5.99 -16.58
N ASN A 137 -17.30 -5.74 -17.00
CA ASN A 137 -16.95 -4.92 -18.16
C ASN A 137 -16.22 -5.67 -19.27
N SER A 138 -16.18 -7.01 -19.19
CA SER A 138 -15.48 -7.89 -20.15
C SER A 138 -14.02 -7.48 -20.36
N VAL A 139 -13.33 -7.09 -19.25
CA VAL A 139 -11.90 -6.81 -19.25
C VAL A 139 -11.17 -8.11 -18.98
N GLU A 140 -10.29 -8.51 -19.89
CA GLU A 140 -9.55 -9.78 -19.79
C GLU A 140 -8.28 -9.63 -18.96
N MET A 141 -7.67 -8.42 -18.98
CA MET A 141 -6.42 -8.17 -18.26
C MET A 141 -6.37 -6.73 -17.74
N ILE A 142 -5.95 -6.58 -16.49
CA ILE A 142 -5.65 -5.28 -15.87
C ILE A 142 -4.17 -5.25 -15.54
N LEU A 143 -3.44 -4.31 -16.13
CA LEU A 143 -2.01 -4.10 -15.93
C LEU A 143 -1.77 -2.95 -14.95
N LYS A 144 -0.59 -2.92 -14.35
CA LYS A 144 -0.14 -1.75 -13.61
C LYS A 144 0.38 -0.70 -14.57
N LYS A 145 0.02 0.57 -14.35
CA LYS A 145 0.47 1.69 -15.16
C LYS A 145 1.98 1.85 -15.19
N GLU A 146 2.67 1.54 -14.11
CA GLU A 146 4.14 1.60 -13.98
C GLU A 146 4.87 0.63 -14.94
N ASP A 147 4.20 -0.44 -15.37
CA ASP A 147 4.75 -1.45 -16.29
C ASP A 147 4.47 -1.12 -17.76
N ILE A 148 3.80 0.02 -18.06
CA ILE A 148 3.36 0.38 -19.40
C ILE A 148 4.13 1.61 -19.89
N LEU A 149 4.86 1.45 -21.01
CA LEU A 149 5.56 2.57 -21.63
C LEU A 149 4.63 3.50 -22.44
N ILE A 150 3.66 2.92 -23.16
CA ILE A 150 2.72 3.65 -24.00
C ILE A 150 1.35 2.96 -23.91
N GLY A 151 0.30 3.72 -23.62
CA GLY A 151 -1.08 3.25 -23.59
C GLY A 151 -2.04 4.37 -23.98
N LYS A 152 -3.19 4.00 -24.59
CA LYS A 152 -4.25 4.96 -24.87
C LYS A 152 -4.97 5.34 -23.58
N ASN A 153 -5.35 6.60 -23.44
CA ASN A 153 -6.04 7.10 -22.25
C ASN A 153 -7.36 6.40 -21.93
N ASN A 154 -8.07 5.90 -22.95
CA ASN A 154 -9.31 5.15 -22.74
C ASN A 154 -9.13 3.75 -22.14
N LEU A 155 -7.88 3.27 -21.99
CA LEU A 155 -7.54 2.04 -21.31
C LEU A 155 -7.21 2.25 -19.83
N ASP A 156 -7.03 3.51 -19.40
CA ASP A 156 -6.78 3.89 -18.00
C ASP A 156 -8.12 3.90 -17.25
N ILE A 157 -8.31 2.87 -16.41
CA ILE A 157 -9.52 2.73 -15.57
C ILE A 157 -9.26 3.12 -14.09
N THR A 158 -8.18 3.84 -13.83
CA THR A 158 -7.77 4.22 -12.46
C THR A 158 -8.88 4.97 -11.73
N LYS A 159 -9.53 5.92 -12.40
CA LYS A 159 -10.58 6.75 -11.79
C LYS A 159 -11.83 5.93 -11.46
N GLU A 160 -12.23 5.05 -12.35
CA GLU A 160 -13.36 4.15 -12.18
C GLU A 160 -13.14 3.20 -11.01
N ILE A 161 -11.97 2.56 -10.95
CA ILE A 161 -11.60 1.67 -9.86
C ILE A 161 -11.51 2.44 -8.54
N MET A 162 -10.91 3.64 -8.52
CA MET A 162 -10.84 4.47 -7.31
C MET A 162 -12.23 4.85 -6.79
N ASN A 163 -13.16 5.20 -7.67
CA ASN A 163 -14.54 5.52 -7.28
C ASN A 163 -15.25 4.30 -6.69
N LEU A 164 -15.10 3.13 -7.30
CA LEU A 164 -15.65 1.87 -6.78
C LEU A 164 -15.02 1.51 -5.45
N PHE A 165 -13.71 1.69 -5.31
CA PHE A 165 -12.98 1.46 -4.08
C PHE A 165 -13.50 2.37 -2.96
N ASN A 166 -13.61 3.66 -3.17
CA ASN A 166 -14.15 4.63 -2.21
C ASN A 166 -15.60 4.34 -1.82
N LYS A 167 -16.42 3.81 -2.75
CA LYS A 167 -17.80 3.40 -2.45
C LYS A 167 -17.87 2.19 -1.53
N ASN A 168 -17.00 1.20 -1.74
CA ASN A 168 -17.09 -0.11 -1.08
C ASN A 168 -16.17 -0.25 0.14
N VAL A 169 -15.05 0.50 0.19
CA VAL A 169 -14.01 0.38 1.22
C VAL A 169 -13.86 1.70 1.95
N LYS A 170 -14.54 1.85 3.09
CA LYS A 170 -14.46 3.07 3.92
C LYS A 170 -13.32 3.06 4.92
N VAL A 171 -12.95 1.87 5.38
CA VAL A 171 -11.88 1.64 6.37
C VAL A 171 -11.23 0.30 6.09
N ILE A 172 -9.92 0.25 6.13
CA ILE A 172 -9.17 -1.01 6.07
C ILE A 172 -9.17 -1.63 7.48
N LYS A 173 -9.74 -2.83 7.60
CA LYS A 173 -9.71 -3.61 8.85
C LYS A 173 -8.47 -4.49 8.85
N ILE A 174 -7.64 -4.35 9.87
CA ILE A 174 -6.49 -5.22 10.11
C ILE A 174 -7.00 -6.48 10.83
N LYS A 175 -6.74 -7.63 10.23
CA LYS A 175 -7.00 -8.94 10.84
C LYS A 175 -5.78 -9.42 11.62
#